data_668984b6f50441da66f3e26cce784cd5
#
_entry.id   668984b6f50441da66f3e26cce784cd5
#
_cell.length_a   1.000
_cell.length_b   1.000
_cell.length_c   1.000
_cell.angle_alpha   90.00
_cell.angle_beta   90.00
_cell.angle_gamma   90.00
#
_symmetry.space_group_name_H-M   'P 1'
#
loop_
_entity.id
_entity.type
_entity.pdbx_description
1 polymer ?
#
loop_
_entity_poly.entity_id
_entity_poly.type
_entity_poly.pdbx_seq_one_letter_code
_entity_poly.pdbx_strand_id
1 'polypeptide(L)'
;MTDAYVFTPPPRPSVAVAGDDRRFPVRRIFCVALNYADHAREMGKDPGAEPPFFFTKPADAIVANDATIPFPSLTNDLHHEIELVVALQAGGENIDPGRALDCVYGYAAGIDLTRRDLQTAARNAGRPWDMSKGFDNSAPIGAIRTATEIGHPTAGRIALSVNGAPRQQGDLSDLIWSVPQIIAALSAHVALAAGDLIFTGTPSGVGAMRPGDVAEGEIAGVGAVRVTLAR
;
A
#
# COMPACT_ATOMS: atom_id res chain seq x y z
N MET A 1 -6.98 -19.94 27.52
CA MET A 1 -8.42 -20.18 27.23
C MET A 1 -8.62 -19.72 25.79
N THR A 2 -9.09 -20.58 24.91
CA THR A 2 -9.50 -20.19 23.56
C THR A 2 -10.88 -19.59 23.67
N ASP A 3 -11.05 -18.34 23.24
CA ASP A 3 -12.34 -17.69 23.24
C ASP A 3 -13.36 -18.50 22.41
N ALA A 4 -14.59 -18.60 22.91
CA ALA A 4 -15.69 -19.25 22.19
C ALA A 4 -16.37 -18.20 21.31
N TYR A 5 -16.42 -18.46 20.00
CA TYR A 5 -17.08 -17.59 19.03
C TYR A 5 -18.42 -18.16 18.59
N VAL A 6 -19.37 -17.32 18.22
CA VAL A 6 -20.69 -17.74 17.71
C VAL A 6 -20.60 -18.42 16.32
N PHE A 7 -19.53 -18.18 15.59
CA PHE A 7 -19.14 -18.87 14.35
C PHE A 7 -17.62 -18.92 14.27
N THR A 8 -17.07 -19.82 13.47
CA THR A 8 -15.62 -19.91 13.25
C THR A 8 -15.11 -18.60 12.62
N PRO A 9 -14.20 -17.85 13.28
CA PRO A 9 -13.66 -16.63 12.70
C PRO A 9 -12.86 -16.95 11.42
N PRO A 10 -12.85 -16.05 10.43
CA PRO A 10 -11.98 -16.22 9.27
C PRO A 10 -10.50 -16.23 9.71
N PRO A 11 -9.62 -16.87 8.92
CA PRO A 11 -8.19 -16.83 9.19
C PRO A 11 -7.70 -15.37 9.19
N ARG A 12 -6.73 -15.05 10.07
CA ARG A 12 -6.14 -13.72 10.12
C ARG A 12 -5.47 -13.38 8.78
N PRO A 13 -5.76 -12.21 8.17
CA PRO A 13 -5.04 -11.75 7.00
C PRO A 13 -3.54 -11.75 7.25
N SER A 14 -2.75 -12.15 6.26
CA SER A 14 -1.30 -12.27 6.42
C SER A 14 -0.57 -12.17 5.09
N VAL A 15 0.69 -11.72 5.14
CA VAL A 15 1.57 -11.55 3.99
C VAL A 15 2.71 -12.58 4.08
N ALA A 16 3.15 -13.12 2.95
CA ALA A 16 4.31 -13.98 2.88
C ALA A 16 5.58 -13.21 3.25
N VAL A 17 6.56 -13.89 3.86
CA VAL A 17 7.89 -13.35 4.13
C VAL A 17 8.88 -14.09 3.22
N ALA A 18 9.72 -13.35 2.52
CA ALA A 18 10.69 -13.94 1.62
C ALA A 18 11.71 -14.80 2.43
N GLY A 19 11.90 -16.05 2.00
CA GLY A 19 12.82 -16.96 2.66
C GLY A 19 12.37 -17.50 4.02
N ASP A 20 11.10 -17.29 4.43
CA ASP A 20 10.55 -17.77 5.70
C ASP A 20 9.18 -18.44 5.44
N ASP A 21 8.94 -19.60 6.03
CA ASP A 21 7.65 -20.30 5.96
C ASP A 21 6.59 -19.63 6.86
N ARG A 22 6.99 -18.83 7.81
CA ARG A 22 6.10 -18.05 8.67
C ARG A 22 5.55 -16.86 7.89
N ARG A 23 4.35 -16.43 8.26
CA ARG A 23 3.66 -15.31 7.61
C ARG A 23 3.59 -14.11 8.55
N PHE A 24 3.69 -12.92 7.98
CA PHE A 24 3.49 -11.68 8.72
C PHE A 24 1.98 -11.44 8.93
N PRO A 25 1.48 -11.39 10.19
CA PRO A 25 0.06 -11.18 10.46
C PRO A 25 -0.32 -9.71 10.25
N VAL A 26 -1.35 -9.44 9.46
CA VAL A 26 -1.82 -8.07 9.20
C VAL A 26 -2.85 -7.66 10.25
N ARG A 27 -2.63 -6.47 10.86
CA ARG A 27 -3.55 -5.85 11.82
C ARG A 27 -4.38 -4.75 11.16
N ARG A 28 -3.74 -3.79 10.51
CA ARG A 28 -4.37 -2.65 9.82
C ARG A 28 -3.53 -2.29 8.60
N ILE A 29 -4.15 -1.60 7.66
CA ILE A 29 -3.48 -1.04 6.49
C ILE A 29 -3.73 0.47 6.49
N PHE A 30 -2.67 1.24 6.57
CA PHE A 30 -2.66 2.69 6.36
C PHE A 30 -2.07 3.00 4.99
N CYS A 31 -2.52 4.06 4.36
CA CYS A 31 -2.03 4.51 3.06
C CYS A 31 -1.78 6.02 3.12
N VAL A 32 -0.72 6.47 2.45
CA VAL A 32 -0.34 7.88 2.35
C VAL A 32 -0.77 8.41 0.99
N ALA A 33 -1.59 9.43 0.95
CA ALA A 33 -1.97 10.07 -0.29
C ALA A 33 -0.90 11.06 -0.77
N LEU A 34 -0.68 11.13 -2.10
CA LEU A 34 0.08 12.19 -2.78
C LEU A 34 1.53 12.36 -2.28
N ASN A 35 2.23 11.28 -2.02
CA ASN A 35 3.60 11.30 -1.47
C ASN A 35 4.71 11.33 -2.53
N TYR A 36 4.39 11.54 -3.80
CA TYR A 36 5.34 11.81 -4.89
C TYR A 36 4.98 13.13 -5.56
N ALA A 37 5.98 14.00 -5.77
CA ALA A 37 5.74 15.35 -6.28
C ALA A 37 5.07 15.35 -7.66
N ASP A 38 5.51 14.48 -8.57
CA ASP A 38 4.94 14.39 -9.90
C ASP A 38 3.51 13.83 -9.89
N HIS A 39 3.23 12.86 -9.01
CA HIS A 39 1.88 12.36 -8.82
C HIS A 39 0.95 13.42 -8.20
N ALA A 40 1.44 14.20 -7.24
CA ALA A 40 0.66 15.33 -6.69
C ALA A 40 0.28 16.35 -7.78
N ARG A 41 1.22 16.69 -8.68
CA ARG A 41 0.97 17.58 -9.84
C ARG A 41 -0.02 16.95 -10.84
N GLU A 42 0.11 15.64 -11.14
CA GLU A 42 -0.82 14.86 -11.98
C GLU A 42 -2.25 14.96 -11.44
N MET A 43 -2.40 14.97 -10.11
CA MET A 43 -3.68 15.10 -9.41
C MET A 43 -4.12 16.55 -9.19
N GLY A 44 -3.39 17.54 -9.73
CA GLY A 44 -3.70 18.98 -9.65
C GLY A 44 -3.43 19.60 -8.28
N LYS A 45 -2.47 19.07 -7.51
CA LYS A 45 -2.08 19.55 -6.18
C LYS A 45 -0.66 20.11 -6.18
N ASP A 46 -0.39 21.00 -5.21
CA ASP A 46 0.97 21.51 -4.94
C ASP A 46 1.72 20.53 -4.02
N PRO A 47 2.87 19.97 -4.49
CA PRO A 47 3.62 19.00 -3.69
C PRO A 47 4.15 19.60 -2.39
N GLY A 48 3.91 18.91 -1.27
CA GLY A 48 4.46 19.28 0.04
C GLY A 48 3.83 20.52 0.69
N ALA A 49 2.76 21.08 0.12
CA ALA A 49 2.04 22.22 0.72
C ALA A 49 1.26 21.84 1.98
N GLU A 50 0.92 20.57 2.15
CA GLU A 50 0.13 20.06 3.28
C GLU A 50 0.89 18.91 3.98
N PRO A 51 0.63 18.66 5.28
CA PRO A 51 1.16 17.48 5.96
C PRO A 51 0.66 16.18 5.32
N PRO A 52 1.28 15.01 5.65
CA PRO A 52 0.84 13.72 5.09
C PRO A 52 -0.65 13.49 5.37
N PHE A 53 -1.40 13.16 4.34
CA PHE A 53 -2.80 12.78 4.44
C PHE A 53 -2.93 11.26 4.41
N PHE A 54 -3.68 10.70 5.35
CA PHE A 54 -3.83 9.26 5.52
C PHE A 54 -5.26 8.80 5.23
N PHE A 55 -5.36 7.60 4.66
CA PHE A 55 -6.59 6.83 4.55
C PHE A 55 -6.28 5.37 4.89
N THR A 56 -7.29 4.52 4.96
CA THR A 56 -7.11 3.11 5.35
C THR A 56 -7.72 2.16 4.32
N LYS A 57 -7.17 0.94 4.31
CA LYS A 57 -7.82 -0.24 3.72
C LYS A 57 -8.11 -1.25 4.84
N PRO A 58 -9.18 -2.06 4.74
CA PRO A 58 -9.39 -3.14 5.71
C PRO A 58 -8.26 -4.19 5.57
N ALA A 59 -7.91 -4.83 6.68
CA ALA A 59 -6.82 -5.82 6.69
C ALA A 59 -7.06 -7.00 5.74
N ASP A 60 -8.31 -7.38 5.52
CA ASP A 60 -8.76 -8.44 4.63
C ASP A 60 -8.83 -8.03 3.14
N ALA A 61 -8.53 -6.77 2.82
CA ALA A 61 -8.31 -6.33 1.44
C ALA A 61 -7.00 -6.86 0.82
N ILE A 62 -6.11 -7.48 1.63
CA ILE A 62 -4.85 -8.08 1.18
C ILE A 62 -5.11 -9.16 0.13
N VAL A 63 -4.34 -9.08 -0.95
CA VAL A 63 -4.28 -10.10 -2.00
C VAL A 63 -2.86 -10.65 -2.08
N ALA A 64 -2.73 -11.97 -2.08
CA ALA A 64 -1.44 -12.62 -2.25
C ALA A 64 -0.86 -12.33 -3.64
N ASN A 65 0.48 -12.32 -3.70
CA ASN A 65 1.18 -12.18 -4.98
C ASN A 65 0.72 -13.24 -6.00
N ASP A 66 0.64 -12.83 -7.26
CA ASP A 66 0.25 -13.67 -8.41
C ASP A 66 -1.18 -14.20 -8.38
N ALA A 67 -2.06 -13.61 -7.58
CA ALA A 67 -3.46 -13.98 -7.54
C ALA A 67 -4.25 -13.43 -8.73
N THR A 68 -5.32 -14.14 -9.08
CA THR A 68 -6.38 -13.63 -9.97
C THR A 68 -7.57 -13.18 -9.11
N ILE A 69 -7.96 -11.92 -9.26
CA ILE A 69 -9.06 -11.32 -8.51
C ILE A 69 -10.20 -10.90 -9.44
N PRO A 70 -11.45 -10.87 -8.97
CA PRO A 70 -12.55 -10.35 -9.77
C PRO A 70 -12.35 -8.86 -10.07
N PHE A 71 -12.79 -8.40 -11.24
CA PHE A 71 -12.91 -6.97 -11.48
C PHE A 71 -13.96 -6.39 -10.51
N PRO A 72 -13.65 -5.32 -9.74
CA PRO A 72 -14.55 -4.82 -8.72
C PRO A 72 -15.84 -4.24 -9.33
N SER A 73 -16.96 -4.48 -8.65
CA SER A 73 -18.26 -3.89 -9.01
C SER A 73 -18.28 -2.37 -8.82
N LEU A 74 -19.29 -1.70 -9.38
CA LEU A 74 -19.59 -0.27 -9.21
C LEU A 74 -18.48 0.69 -9.68
N THR A 75 -17.56 0.22 -10.52
CA THR A 75 -16.56 1.08 -11.17
C THR A 75 -16.38 0.68 -12.63
N ASN A 76 -16.07 1.66 -13.46
CA ASN A 76 -15.58 1.47 -14.82
C ASN A 76 -14.17 2.05 -14.99
N ASP A 77 -13.54 2.50 -13.90
CA ASP A 77 -12.27 3.21 -13.89
C ASP A 77 -11.41 2.75 -12.70
N LEU A 78 -10.98 1.46 -12.75
CA LEU A 78 -10.09 0.86 -11.77
C LEU A 78 -8.64 1.20 -12.11
N HIS A 79 -7.94 1.93 -11.25
CA HIS A 79 -6.54 2.32 -11.43
C HIS A 79 -5.59 1.45 -10.60
N HIS A 80 -4.37 1.28 -11.13
CA HIS A 80 -3.21 0.75 -10.42
C HIS A 80 -2.40 1.89 -9.80
N GLU A 81 -1.80 1.64 -8.64
CA GLU A 81 -0.88 2.53 -7.93
C GLU A 81 0.20 1.66 -7.27
N ILE A 82 1.41 1.57 -7.86
CA ILE A 82 2.54 0.83 -7.27
C ILE A 82 3.11 1.60 -6.08
N GLU A 83 3.34 0.92 -4.95
CA GLU A 83 3.80 1.53 -3.72
C GLU A 83 4.82 0.69 -2.97
N LEU A 84 5.76 1.34 -2.29
CA LEU A 84 6.51 0.71 -1.21
C LEU A 84 5.57 0.48 -0.04
N VAL A 85 5.57 -0.74 0.49
CA VAL A 85 4.81 -1.10 1.70
C VAL A 85 5.78 -1.33 2.84
N VAL A 86 5.54 -0.66 3.97
CA VAL A 86 6.30 -0.81 5.22
C VAL A 86 5.52 -1.71 6.16
N ALA A 87 6.13 -2.77 6.66
CA ALA A 87 5.54 -3.68 7.66
C ALA A 87 6.14 -3.39 9.04
N LEU A 88 5.30 -3.18 10.05
CA LEU A 88 5.73 -2.83 11.40
C LEU A 88 5.74 -4.06 12.33
N GLN A 89 6.84 -4.29 13.05
CA GLN A 89 6.98 -5.29 14.13
C GLN A 89 6.76 -4.71 15.54
N ALA A 90 6.75 -3.39 15.66
CA ALA A 90 6.53 -2.66 16.89
C ALA A 90 5.79 -1.34 16.56
N GLY A 91 5.50 -0.53 17.57
CA GLY A 91 4.85 0.75 17.37
C GLY A 91 4.80 1.55 18.66
N GLY A 92 3.82 2.43 18.75
CA GLY A 92 3.59 3.36 19.84
C GLY A 92 2.83 4.59 19.36
N GLU A 93 2.72 5.57 20.22
CA GLU A 93 2.17 6.90 19.97
C GLU A 93 3.31 7.92 19.94
N ASN A 94 3.19 8.96 19.11
CA ASN A 94 4.15 10.08 19.03
C ASN A 94 5.61 9.60 18.86
N ILE A 95 5.83 8.67 17.94
CA ILE A 95 7.15 8.08 17.69
C ILE A 95 8.08 9.16 17.14
N ASP A 96 9.25 9.33 17.75
CA ASP A 96 10.29 10.21 17.25
C ASP A 96 10.79 9.73 15.86
N PRO A 97 10.90 10.61 14.85
CA PRO A 97 11.40 10.22 13.52
C PRO A 97 12.76 9.51 13.56
N GLY A 98 13.65 9.88 14.50
CA GLY A 98 14.95 9.23 14.69
C GLY A 98 14.87 7.80 15.22
N ARG A 99 13.72 7.39 15.77
CA ARG A 99 13.44 6.06 16.30
C ARG A 99 12.45 5.25 15.45
N ALA A 100 11.86 5.88 14.44
CA ALA A 100 10.77 5.29 13.65
C ALA A 100 11.17 3.98 12.95
N LEU A 101 12.41 3.88 12.47
CA LEU A 101 12.91 2.69 11.79
C LEU A 101 13.08 1.49 12.73
N ASP A 102 13.22 1.68 14.05
CA ASP A 102 13.24 0.60 15.04
C ASP A 102 11.93 -0.21 15.02
N CYS A 103 10.83 0.40 14.57
CA CYS A 103 9.53 -0.25 14.47
C CYS A 103 9.36 -1.12 13.21
N VAL A 104 10.26 -1.01 12.23
CA VAL A 104 10.11 -1.64 10.92
C VAL A 104 10.57 -3.10 10.96
N TYR A 105 9.71 -4.02 10.54
CA TYR A 105 10.03 -5.41 10.27
C TYR A 105 10.68 -5.61 8.90
N GLY A 106 10.11 -4.94 7.88
CA GLY A 106 10.55 -5.09 6.50
C GLY A 106 9.69 -4.33 5.51
N TYR A 107 9.91 -4.64 4.24
CA TYR A 107 9.33 -3.93 3.11
C TYR A 107 8.81 -4.90 2.04
N ALA A 108 7.80 -4.46 1.29
CA ALA A 108 7.27 -5.18 0.14
C ALA A 108 6.89 -4.21 -0.99
N ALA A 109 6.73 -4.72 -2.21
CA ALA A 109 6.02 -4.03 -3.27
C ALA A 109 4.52 -4.31 -3.10
N GLY A 110 3.66 -3.28 -3.22
CA GLY A 110 2.21 -3.41 -3.18
C GLY A 110 1.53 -2.59 -4.26
N ILE A 111 0.26 -2.87 -4.52
CA ILE A 111 -0.57 -2.11 -5.44
C ILE A 111 -1.80 -1.58 -4.69
N ASP A 112 -1.93 -0.25 -4.59
CA ASP A 112 -3.14 0.39 -4.07
C ASP A 112 -4.18 0.49 -5.19
N LEU A 113 -5.00 -0.55 -5.35
CA LEU A 113 -6.08 -0.54 -6.34
C LEU A 113 -7.13 0.49 -5.94
N THR A 114 -7.52 1.31 -6.90
CA THR A 114 -8.39 2.48 -6.69
C THR A 114 -9.54 2.50 -7.68
N ARG A 115 -10.78 2.53 -7.19
CA ARG A 115 -11.97 2.88 -7.99
C ARG A 115 -11.95 4.39 -8.20
N ARG A 116 -11.30 4.85 -9.27
CA ARG A 116 -10.98 6.27 -9.49
C ARG A 116 -12.19 7.16 -9.68
N ASP A 117 -13.20 6.67 -10.39
CA ASP A 117 -14.49 7.33 -10.55
C ASP A 117 -15.18 7.60 -9.20
N LEU A 118 -15.21 6.60 -8.30
CA LEU A 118 -15.79 6.75 -6.96
C LEU A 118 -14.94 7.69 -6.09
N GLN A 119 -13.60 7.62 -6.18
CA GLN A 119 -12.73 8.53 -5.45
C GLN A 119 -12.95 9.99 -5.88
N THR A 120 -13.05 10.22 -7.18
CA THR A 120 -13.29 11.56 -7.73
C THR A 120 -14.65 12.09 -7.28
N ALA A 121 -15.70 11.27 -7.33
CA ALA A 121 -17.03 11.64 -6.84
C ALA A 121 -17.01 11.95 -5.33
N ALA A 122 -16.35 11.12 -4.52
CA ALA A 122 -16.24 11.33 -3.08
C ALA A 122 -15.46 12.62 -2.76
N ARG A 123 -14.33 12.85 -3.42
CA ARG A 123 -13.52 14.07 -3.26
C ARG A 123 -14.31 15.32 -3.58
N ASN A 124 -15.02 15.34 -4.71
CA ASN A 124 -15.81 16.50 -5.15
C ASN A 124 -16.98 16.79 -4.22
N ALA A 125 -17.51 15.78 -3.54
CA ALA A 125 -18.60 15.89 -2.58
C ALA A 125 -18.14 16.06 -1.12
N GLY A 126 -16.83 16.15 -0.85
CA GLY A 126 -16.28 16.21 0.51
C GLY A 126 -16.58 14.96 1.35
N ARG A 127 -16.66 13.79 0.73
CA ARG A 127 -16.97 12.50 1.37
C ARG A 127 -15.70 11.66 1.59
N PRO A 128 -15.71 10.72 2.56
CA PRO A 128 -14.63 9.76 2.77
C PRO A 128 -14.35 8.91 1.52
N TRP A 129 -13.10 8.40 1.40
CA TRP A 129 -12.65 7.59 0.27
C TRP A 129 -12.85 6.08 0.47
N ASP A 130 -13.46 5.64 1.57
CA ASP A 130 -13.54 4.24 1.99
C ASP A 130 -14.03 3.32 0.86
N MET A 131 -15.14 3.67 0.19
CA MET A 131 -15.70 2.84 -0.88
C MET A 131 -14.86 2.83 -2.16
N SER A 132 -13.96 3.79 -2.33
CA SER A 132 -13.06 3.88 -3.48
C SER A 132 -11.69 3.23 -3.24
N LYS A 133 -11.26 3.12 -1.98
CA LYS A 133 -9.95 2.65 -1.56
C LYS A 133 -9.99 1.36 -0.73
N GLY A 134 -11.01 1.19 0.13
CA GLY A 134 -11.14 0.10 1.09
C GLY A 134 -12.09 -1.01 0.64
N PHE A 135 -12.11 -1.39 -0.64
CA PHE A 135 -12.94 -2.48 -1.16
C PHE A 135 -12.19 -3.82 -1.17
N ASP A 136 -12.93 -4.91 -1.34
CA ASP A 136 -12.41 -6.28 -1.36
C ASP A 136 -11.31 -6.44 -2.42
N ASN A 137 -10.23 -7.12 -2.06
CA ASN A 137 -9.08 -7.37 -2.93
C ASN A 137 -8.35 -6.10 -3.42
N SER A 138 -8.42 -4.99 -2.69
CA SER A 138 -7.85 -3.71 -3.12
C SER A 138 -6.38 -3.51 -2.75
N ALA A 139 -5.72 -4.49 -2.09
CA ALA A 139 -4.34 -4.40 -1.65
C ALA A 139 -3.48 -5.63 -2.06
N PRO A 140 -3.22 -5.84 -3.37
CA PRO A 140 -2.23 -6.82 -3.81
C PRO A 140 -0.86 -6.48 -3.23
N ILE A 141 -0.15 -7.49 -2.70
CA ILE A 141 1.16 -7.30 -2.05
C ILE A 141 2.09 -8.49 -2.32
N GLY A 142 3.34 -8.18 -2.60
CA GLY A 142 4.43 -9.13 -2.70
C GLY A 142 4.90 -9.67 -1.35
N ALA A 143 5.87 -10.58 -1.36
CA ALA A 143 6.48 -11.05 -0.13
C ALA A 143 7.28 -9.93 0.56
N ILE A 144 7.18 -9.86 1.89
CA ILE A 144 7.97 -8.91 2.69
C ILE A 144 9.42 -9.41 2.75
N ARG A 145 10.38 -8.55 2.44
CA ARG A 145 11.80 -8.75 2.76
C ARG A 145 12.13 -8.02 4.06
N THR A 146 12.85 -8.67 4.94
CA THR A 146 13.14 -8.10 6.27
C THR A 146 14.14 -6.95 6.20
N ALA A 147 13.96 -5.95 7.07
CA ALA A 147 14.90 -4.84 7.17
C ALA A 147 16.31 -5.30 7.59
N THR A 148 16.43 -6.42 8.30
CA THR A 148 17.73 -7.04 8.63
C THR A 148 18.45 -7.56 7.39
N GLU A 149 17.72 -7.96 6.34
CA GLU A 149 18.30 -8.47 5.10
C GLU A 149 18.66 -7.34 4.11
N ILE A 150 17.73 -6.38 3.92
CA ILE A 150 17.85 -5.39 2.85
C ILE A 150 18.18 -3.98 3.34
N GLY A 151 18.24 -3.76 4.66
CA GLY A 151 18.35 -2.42 5.25
C GLY A 151 17.04 -1.65 5.13
N HIS A 152 17.14 -0.32 5.13
CA HIS A 152 16.03 0.62 4.98
C HIS A 152 16.20 1.37 3.64
N PRO A 153 15.48 0.95 2.57
CA PRO A 153 15.63 1.56 1.24
C PRO A 153 15.15 3.01 1.25
N THR A 154 16.02 3.92 0.82
CA THR A 154 15.75 5.36 0.65
C THR A 154 15.84 5.81 -0.80
N ALA A 155 16.31 4.94 -1.69
CA ALA A 155 16.43 5.15 -3.13
C ALA A 155 16.26 3.81 -3.83
N GLY A 156 15.97 3.84 -5.12
CA GLY A 156 15.80 2.67 -5.96
C GLY A 156 14.56 2.78 -6.86
N ARG A 157 14.70 2.22 -8.05
CA ARG A 157 13.63 2.24 -9.05
C ARG A 157 12.36 1.56 -8.50
N ILE A 158 11.23 2.25 -8.62
CA ILE A 158 9.88 1.73 -8.43
C ILE A 158 9.14 1.83 -9.77
N ALA A 159 8.55 0.73 -10.24
CA ALA A 159 7.90 0.71 -11.56
C ALA A 159 6.75 -0.30 -11.61
N LEU A 160 5.80 -0.04 -12.52
CA LEU A 160 4.69 -0.94 -12.82
C LEU A 160 4.44 -1.00 -14.32
N SER A 161 4.15 -2.19 -14.82
CA SER A 161 3.65 -2.44 -16.16
C SER A 161 2.25 -3.06 -16.13
N VAL A 162 1.47 -2.82 -17.18
CA VAL A 162 0.20 -3.51 -17.43
C VAL A 162 0.32 -4.24 -18.76
N ASN A 163 0.13 -5.57 -18.75
CA ASN A 163 0.30 -6.44 -19.90
C ASN A 163 1.68 -6.28 -20.58
N GLY A 164 2.73 -6.10 -19.76
CA GLY A 164 4.10 -5.85 -20.22
C GLY A 164 4.38 -4.44 -20.73
N ALA A 165 3.37 -3.57 -20.86
CA ALA A 165 3.56 -2.18 -21.26
C ALA A 165 3.86 -1.31 -20.01
N PRO A 166 4.99 -0.58 -19.96
CA PRO A 166 5.31 0.32 -18.84
C PRO A 166 4.22 1.37 -18.63
N ARG A 167 3.88 1.62 -17.36
CA ARG A 167 2.85 2.59 -16.93
C ARG A 167 3.39 3.58 -15.91
N GLN A 168 3.97 3.09 -14.82
CA GLN A 168 4.52 3.93 -13.77
C GLN A 168 6.02 3.70 -13.65
N GLN A 169 6.76 4.75 -13.39
CA GLN A 169 8.17 4.71 -13.07
C GLN A 169 8.54 5.91 -12.19
N GLY A 170 9.31 5.66 -11.14
CA GLY A 170 9.87 6.65 -10.22
C GLY A 170 11.05 6.08 -9.47
N ASP A 171 11.49 6.80 -8.47
CA ASP A 171 12.52 6.38 -7.52
C ASP A 171 12.03 6.60 -6.09
N LEU A 172 12.45 5.75 -5.15
CA LEU A 172 12.09 5.91 -3.73
C LEU A 172 12.63 7.20 -3.12
N SER A 173 13.69 7.78 -3.69
CA SER A 173 14.23 9.10 -3.29
C SER A 173 13.30 10.27 -3.62
N ASP A 174 12.28 10.06 -4.48
CA ASP A 174 11.29 11.07 -4.86
C ASP A 174 10.12 11.18 -3.86
N LEU A 175 10.11 10.35 -2.78
CA LEU A 175 9.13 10.45 -1.71
C LEU A 175 9.21 11.83 -1.04
N ILE A 176 8.09 12.55 -0.98
CA ILE A 176 7.97 13.85 -0.29
C ILE A 176 8.20 13.66 1.21
N TRP A 177 7.50 12.67 1.78
CA TRP A 177 7.63 12.24 3.18
C TRP A 177 8.34 10.91 3.22
N SER A 178 9.52 10.87 3.83
CA SER A 178 10.29 9.65 4.05
C SER A 178 9.58 8.69 5.00
N VAL A 179 9.96 7.41 4.97
CA VAL A 179 9.37 6.38 5.87
C VAL A 179 9.41 6.79 7.35
N PRO A 180 10.52 7.32 7.91
CA PRO A 180 10.52 7.82 9.29
C PRO A 180 9.51 8.93 9.56
N GLN A 181 9.39 9.88 8.62
CA GLN A 181 8.44 11.00 8.76
C GLN A 181 6.99 10.53 8.69
N ILE A 182 6.68 9.56 7.80
CA ILE A 182 5.36 8.94 7.70
C ILE A 182 4.98 8.25 9.02
N ILE A 183 5.88 7.40 9.56
CA ILE A 183 5.64 6.68 10.83
C ILE A 183 5.42 7.67 11.98
N ALA A 184 6.25 8.71 12.08
CA ALA A 184 6.12 9.74 13.10
C ALA A 184 4.79 10.48 12.99
N ALA A 185 4.44 10.98 11.79
CA ALA A 185 3.19 11.68 11.55
C ALA A 185 1.96 10.80 11.85
N LEU A 186 1.95 9.54 11.35
CA LEU A 186 0.85 8.62 11.57
C LEU A 186 0.70 8.24 13.05
N SER A 187 1.80 8.07 13.78
CA SER A 187 1.79 7.74 15.21
C SER A 187 1.25 8.86 16.11
N ALA A 188 1.17 10.08 15.60
CA ALA A 188 0.50 11.19 16.29
C ALA A 188 -1.03 11.12 16.19
N HIS A 189 -1.55 10.40 15.18
CA HIS A 189 -2.99 10.20 15.03
C HIS A 189 -3.49 8.93 15.69
N VAL A 190 -2.68 7.86 15.68
CA VAL A 190 -3.08 6.53 16.19
C VAL A 190 -1.90 5.80 16.82
N ALA A 191 -2.14 5.01 17.87
CA ALA A 191 -1.13 4.09 18.39
C ALA A 191 -0.81 3.01 17.35
N LEU A 192 0.38 3.06 16.77
CA LEU A 192 0.89 2.01 15.87
C LEU A 192 1.22 0.74 16.64
N ALA A 193 1.21 -0.42 15.97
CA ALA A 193 1.53 -1.69 16.59
C ALA A 193 2.07 -2.70 15.57
N ALA A 194 2.63 -3.80 16.09
CA ALA A 194 3.02 -4.94 15.27
C ALA A 194 1.85 -5.44 14.41
N GLY A 195 2.12 -5.70 13.15
CA GLY A 195 1.13 -6.11 12.15
C GLY A 195 0.52 -4.95 11.36
N ASP A 196 0.78 -3.70 11.69
CA ASP A 196 0.36 -2.57 10.85
C ASP A 196 1.20 -2.51 9.57
N LEU A 197 0.54 -2.28 8.43
CA LEU A 197 1.14 -2.01 7.14
C LEU A 197 0.94 -0.55 6.77
N ILE A 198 1.93 0.06 6.10
CA ILE A 198 1.84 1.42 5.58
C ILE A 198 2.21 1.40 4.10
N PHE A 199 1.26 1.70 3.23
CA PHE A 199 1.45 2.00 1.82
C PHE A 199 1.91 3.45 1.72
N THR A 200 3.06 3.70 1.08
CA THR A 200 3.77 4.98 1.22
C THR A 200 3.48 5.99 0.12
N GLY A 201 2.55 5.69 -0.78
CA GLY A 201 2.24 6.53 -1.93
C GLY A 201 2.90 6.04 -3.22
N THR A 202 2.36 6.49 -4.34
CA THR A 202 2.68 6.02 -5.70
C THR A 202 3.31 7.11 -6.55
N PRO A 203 4.24 6.77 -7.48
CA PRO A 203 4.72 7.71 -8.50
C PRO A 203 3.65 8.00 -9.56
N SER A 204 3.88 9.01 -10.40
CA SER A 204 3.01 9.37 -11.53
C SER A 204 2.86 8.24 -12.56
N GLY A 205 1.86 8.37 -13.45
CA GLY A 205 1.54 7.38 -14.48
C GLY A 205 0.46 6.39 -14.06
N VAL A 206 -0.34 6.73 -13.03
CA VAL A 206 -1.53 5.93 -12.66
C VAL A 206 -2.52 5.84 -13.83
N GLY A 207 -3.21 4.73 -13.97
CA GLY A 207 -4.09 4.54 -15.12
C GLY A 207 -5.05 3.38 -14.97
N ALA A 208 -6.07 3.38 -15.85
CA ALA A 208 -7.14 2.41 -15.83
C ALA A 208 -6.68 1.00 -16.25
N MET A 209 -7.20 0.01 -15.54
CA MET A 209 -7.11 -1.42 -15.87
C MET A 209 -8.49 -1.95 -16.30
N ARG A 210 -8.49 -3.04 -17.04
CA ARG A 210 -9.68 -3.70 -17.57
C ARG A 210 -9.73 -5.18 -17.15
N PRO A 211 -10.88 -5.82 -17.18
CA PRO A 211 -10.98 -7.28 -17.03
C PRO A 211 -10.02 -7.99 -17.98
N GLY A 212 -9.23 -8.92 -17.45
CA GLY A 212 -8.18 -9.66 -18.18
C GLY A 212 -6.80 -9.04 -18.11
N ASP A 213 -6.64 -7.82 -17.61
CA ASP A 213 -5.33 -7.17 -17.46
C ASP A 213 -4.48 -7.81 -16.35
N VAL A 214 -3.17 -7.76 -16.55
CA VAL A 214 -2.15 -8.18 -15.60
C VAL A 214 -1.32 -6.97 -15.22
N ALA A 215 -1.31 -6.60 -13.95
CA ALA A 215 -0.38 -5.60 -13.42
C ALA A 215 0.82 -6.29 -12.76
N GLU A 216 2.02 -5.81 -13.10
CA GLU A 216 3.30 -6.29 -12.57
C GLU A 216 4.10 -5.09 -12.08
N GLY A 217 4.31 -5.03 -10.77
CA GLY A 217 5.06 -3.98 -10.09
C GLY A 217 6.37 -4.52 -9.52
N GLU A 218 7.43 -3.71 -9.58
CA GLU A 218 8.75 -4.04 -9.03
C GLU A 218 9.37 -2.84 -8.32
N ILE A 219 10.03 -3.11 -7.21
CA ILE A 219 10.85 -2.14 -6.49
C ILE A 219 12.25 -2.72 -6.31
N ALA A 220 13.24 -2.03 -6.87
CA ALA A 220 14.64 -2.47 -6.85
C ALA A 220 15.14 -2.73 -5.41
N GLY A 221 15.71 -3.90 -5.18
CA GLY A 221 16.21 -4.31 -3.87
C GLY A 221 15.13 -4.70 -2.86
N VAL A 222 13.83 -4.53 -3.17
CA VAL A 222 12.71 -4.87 -2.28
C VAL A 222 11.97 -6.11 -2.78
N GLY A 223 11.48 -6.11 -4.03
CA GLY A 223 10.75 -7.25 -4.57
C GLY A 223 9.70 -6.83 -5.60
N ALA A 224 8.81 -7.77 -5.93
CA ALA A 224 7.79 -7.59 -6.94
C ALA A 224 6.40 -8.00 -6.45
N VAL A 225 5.38 -7.50 -7.13
CA VAL A 225 3.98 -7.84 -6.94
C VAL A 225 3.30 -8.02 -8.29
N ARG A 226 2.48 -9.05 -8.43
CA ARG A 226 1.71 -9.33 -9.64
C ARG A 226 0.26 -9.63 -9.26
N VAL A 227 -0.67 -9.07 -10.04
CA VAL A 227 -2.11 -9.37 -9.90
C VAL A 227 -2.75 -9.44 -11.29
N THR A 228 -3.67 -10.37 -11.47
CA THR A 228 -4.48 -10.53 -12.68
C THR A 228 -5.94 -10.18 -12.38
N LEU A 229 -6.56 -9.36 -13.20
CA LEU A 229 -8.00 -9.13 -13.15
C LEU A 229 -8.71 -10.22 -13.95
N ALA A 230 -9.68 -10.90 -13.34
CA ALA A 230 -10.52 -11.88 -14.02
C ALA A 230 -11.28 -11.22 -15.20
N ARG A 231 -11.57 -12.02 -16.24
CA ARG A 231 -12.36 -11.60 -17.42
C ARG A 231 -13.85 -11.53 -17.11
#